data_58b65db73314a4cae1c56f4b9fc63ae5
#
_entry.id   58b65db73314a4cae1c56f4b9fc63ae5
#
_cell.length_a   1.000
_cell.length_b   1.000
_cell.length_c   1.000
_cell.angle_alpha   90.00
_cell.angle_beta   90.00
_cell.angle_gamma   90.00
#
_symmetry.space_group_name_H-M   'P 1'
#
loop_
_entity.id
_entity.type
_entity.pdbx_description
1 polymer ?
#
loop_
_entity_poly.entity_id
_entity_poly.type
_entity_poly.pdbx_seq_one_letter_code
_entity_poly.pdbx_strand_id
1 'polypeptide(L)'
;MKISIVGLGFVGLSLTSVLAARGNDILGIDIDKNKCKDIQKGISPFFEPELEKLLKIGLRKKLKISTDISLIKNSDMIFVTVGTPQRSNGSIE
;
A
#
# COMPACT_ATOMS: atom_id res chain seq x y z
N MET A 1 16.78 0.38 -5.15
CA MET A 1 16.04 -0.86 -4.88
C MET A 1 14.55 -0.63 -5.06
N LYS A 2 13.92 -1.49 -5.80
CA LYS A 2 12.49 -1.44 -5.99
C LYS A 2 11.79 -2.37 -5.02
N ILE A 3 10.84 -1.85 -4.28
CA ILE A 3 10.12 -2.61 -3.28
C ILE A 3 8.64 -2.61 -3.62
N SER A 4 8.05 -3.79 -3.69
CA SER A 4 6.61 -3.91 -3.87
C SER A 4 5.96 -4.36 -2.58
N ILE A 5 4.81 -3.77 -2.30
CA ILE A 5 4.04 -4.12 -1.12
C ILE A 5 2.67 -4.55 -1.60
N VAL A 6 2.36 -5.82 -1.39
CA VAL A 6 1.12 -6.42 -1.86
C VAL A 6 0.15 -6.48 -0.69
N GLY A 7 -0.99 -5.83 -0.88
CA GLY A 7 -1.98 -5.71 0.17
C GLY A 7 -1.88 -4.37 0.86
N LEU A 8 -2.87 -3.51 0.63
CA LEU A 8 -2.85 -2.15 1.18
C LEU A 8 -3.93 -1.99 2.26
N GLY A 9 -3.98 -2.96 3.17
CA GLY A 9 -4.70 -2.79 4.41
C GLY A 9 -3.93 -1.82 5.28
N PHE A 10 -4.29 -1.73 6.54
CA PHE A 10 -3.64 -0.75 7.42
C PHE A 10 -2.13 -0.95 7.49
N VAL A 11 -1.70 -2.19 7.69
CA VAL A 11 -0.26 -2.49 7.80
C VAL A 11 0.46 -2.20 6.49
N GLY A 12 -0.09 -2.69 5.38
CA GLY A 12 0.54 -2.50 4.07
C GLY A 12 0.62 -1.05 3.67
N LEU A 13 -0.47 -0.31 3.86
CA LEU A 13 -0.47 1.10 3.50
C LEU A 13 0.44 1.92 4.42
N SER A 14 0.51 1.56 5.71
CA SER A 14 1.42 2.23 6.62
C SER A 14 2.87 2.04 6.19
N LEU A 15 3.24 0.81 5.89
CA LEU A 15 4.59 0.50 5.46
C LEU A 15 4.91 1.21 4.14
N THR A 16 3.97 1.16 3.20
CA THR A 16 4.10 1.82 1.91
C THR A 16 4.35 3.32 2.10
N SER A 17 3.54 3.95 2.93
CA SER A 17 3.61 5.39 3.11
C SER A 17 4.92 5.83 3.78
N VAL A 18 5.34 5.10 4.81
CA VAL A 18 6.57 5.43 5.50
C VAL A 18 7.78 5.30 4.59
N LEU A 19 7.88 4.16 3.90
CA LEU A 19 9.02 3.92 3.03
C LEU A 19 9.06 4.87 1.85
N ALA A 20 7.88 5.15 1.28
CA ALA A 20 7.81 6.06 0.14
C ALA A 20 8.14 7.49 0.54
N ALA A 21 7.70 7.91 1.72
CA ALA A 21 8.01 9.26 2.18
C ALA A 21 9.50 9.46 2.36
N ARG A 22 10.22 8.39 2.63
CA ARG A 22 11.68 8.44 2.75
C ARG A 22 12.39 8.44 1.41
N GLY A 23 11.64 8.39 0.32
CA GLY A 23 12.23 8.45 -1.02
C GLY A 23 12.52 7.11 -1.67
N ASN A 24 12.09 6.02 -1.05
CA ASN A 24 12.26 4.69 -1.64
C ASN A 24 11.35 4.51 -2.84
N ASP A 25 11.78 3.67 -3.77
CA ASP A 25 11.01 3.33 -4.97
C ASP A 25 10.01 2.24 -4.59
N ILE A 26 8.77 2.64 -4.34
CA ILE A 26 7.75 1.75 -3.79
C ILE A 26 6.60 1.57 -4.77
N LEU A 27 6.18 0.32 -4.90
CA LEU A 27 4.98 -0.04 -5.66
C LEU A 27 3.99 -0.68 -4.70
N GLY A 28 2.86 -0.03 -4.48
CA GLY A 28 1.79 -0.59 -3.67
C GLY A 28 0.76 -1.26 -4.55
N ILE A 29 0.39 -2.48 -4.21
CA ILE A 29 -0.55 -3.29 -4.98
C ILE A 29 -1.73 -3.71 -4.11
N ASP A 30 -2.92 -3.53 -4.64
CA ASP A 30 -4.13 -4.07 -4.00
C ASP A 30 -5.13 -4.39 -5.10
N ILE A 31 -5.95 -5.39 -4.86
CA ILE A 31 -6.96 -5.81 -5.85
C ILE A 31 -8.16 -4.87 -5.88
N ASP A 32 -8.34 -4.08 -4.85
CA ASP A 32 -9.49 -3.18 -4.72
C ASP A 32 -9.26 -1.91 -5.54
N LYS A 33 -9.97 -1.81 -6.66
CA LYS A 33 -9.82 -0.68 -7.57
C LYS A 33 -10.16 0.65 -6.92
N ASN A 34 -11.24 0.68 -6.17
CA ASN A 34 -11.68 1.93 -5.54
C ASN A 34 -10.70 2.39 -4.47
N LYS A 35 -10.20 1.44 -3.69
CA LYS A 35 -9.18 1.74 -2.70
C LYS A 35 -7.94 2.32 -3.37
N CYS A 36 -7.49 1.70 -4.44
CA CYS A 36 -6.30 2.18 -5.14
C CYS A 36 -6.51 3.56 -5.73
N LYS A 37 -7.70 3.84 -6.27
CA LYS A 37 -8.00 5.18 -6.78
C LYS A 37 -7.89 6.23 -5.70
N ASP A 38 -8.44 5.96 -4.53
CA ASP A 38 -8.36 6.92 -3.43
C ASP A 38 -6.93 7.11 -2.97
N ILE A 39 -6.21 6.03 -2.82
CA ILE A 39 -4.82 6.09 -2.37
C ILE A 39 -3.97 6.87 -3.38
N GLN A 40 -4.22 6.69 -4.67
CA GLN A 40 -3.51 7.45 -5.70
C GLN A 40 -3.74 8.96 -5.57
N LYS A 41 -4.84 9.35 -4.97
CA LYS A 41 -5.15 10.76 -4.72
C LYS A 41 -4.65 11.23 -3.37
N GLY A 42 -4.01 10.36 -2.61
CA GLY A 42 -3.53 10.70 -1.28
C GLY A 42 -4.59 10.54 -0.20
N ILE A 43 -5.66 9.82 -0.50
CA ILE A 43 -6.75 9.60 0.45
C ILE A 43 -6.61 8.20 1.04
N SER A 44 -6.46 8.14 2.36
CA SER A 44 -6.37 6.87 3.06
C SER A 44 -7.76 6.41 3.48
N PRO A 45 -8.05 5.10 3.37
CA PRO A 45 -9.31 4.58 3.91
C PRO A 45 -9.31 4.48 5.43
N PHE A 46 -8.21 4.85 6.07
CA PHE A 46 -8.09 4.77 7.52
C PHE A 46 -8.01 6.15 8.13
N PHE A 47 -8.63 6.32 9.31
CA PHE A 47 -8.58 7.58 10.03
C PHE A 47 -7.25 7.73 10.74
N GLU A 48 -6.24 8.16 10.00
CA GLU A 48 -4.91 8.34 10.56
C GLU A 48 -4.25 9.50 9.80
N PRO A 49 -4.31 10.71 10.37
CA PRO A 49 -3.81 11.90 9.66
C PRO A 49 -2.33 11.80 9.28
N GLU A 50 -1.52 11.19 10.13
CA GLU A 50 -0.10 11.04 9.82
C GLU A 50 0.11 10.14 8.62
N LEU A 51 -0.73 9.12 8.49
CA LEU A 51 -0.64 8.20 7.38
C LEU A 51 -0.88 8.92 6.06
N GLU A 52 -1.92 9.75 5.98
CA GLU A 52 -2.20 10.48 4.76
C GLU A 52 -1.10 11.47 4.43
N LYS A 53 -0.54 12.09 5.45
CA LYS A 53 0.56 13.03 5.25
C LYS A 53 1.74 12.34 4.59
N LEU A 54 2.13 11.19 5.13
CA LEU A 54 3.25 10.42 4.57
C LEU A 54 2.94 9.90 3.17
N LEU A 55 1.70 9.46 2.96
CA LEU A 55 1.27 8.97 1.66
C LEU A 55 1.42 10.07 0.60
N LYS A 56 0.96 11.27 0.92
CA LYS A 56 1.05 12.38 -0.02
C LYS A 56 2.49 12.74 -0.34
N ILE A 57 3.36 12.67 0.66
CA ILE A 57 4.78 12.92 0.42
C ILE A 57 5.34 11.87 -0.52
N GLY A 58 5.03 10.60 -0.28
CA GLY A 58 5.53 9.51 -1.12
C GLY A 58 5.05 9.62 -2.55
N LEU A 59 3.79 10.02 -2.74
CA LEU A 59 3.22 10.15 -4.08
C LEU A 59 3.92 11.22 -4.90
N ARG A 60 4.49 12.22 -4.25
CA ARG A 60 5.27 13.25 -4.95
C ARG A 60 6.68 12.77 -5.26
N LYS A 61 7.06 11.62 -4.75
CA LYS A 61 8.38 11.06 -4.98
C LYS A 61 8.28 9.89 -5.95
N LYS A 62 8.51 8.68 -5.49
CA LYS A 62 8.58 7.52 -6.37
C LYS A 62 7.51 6.46 -6.09
N LEU A 63 6.50 6.81 -5.32
CA LEU A 63 5.44 5.86 -4.99
C LEU A 63 4.47 5.71 -6.13
N LYS A 64 4.17 4.47 -6.48
CA LYS A 64 3.12 4.14 -7.44
C LYS A 64 2.16 3.15 -6.80
N ILE A 65 0.89 3.29 -7.14
CA ILE A 65 -0.18 2.42 -6.64
C ILE A 65 -0.86 1.81 -7.85
N SER A 66 -1.09 0.51 -7.79
CA SER A 66 -1.69 -0.20 -8.92
C SER A 66 -2.49 -1.40 -8.45
N THR A 67 -3.39 -1.87 -9.31
CA THR A 67 -4.07 -3.14 -9.10
C THR A 67 -3.40 -4.28 -9.87
N ASP A 68 -2.39 -3.98 -10.65
CA ASP A 68 -1.74 -4.95 -11.54
C ASP A 68 -0.63 -5.68 -10.82
N ILE A 69 -0.93 -6.89 -10.35
CA ILE A 69 0.03 -7.69 -9.59
C ILE A 69 1.24 -8.09 -10.44
N SER A 70 1.08 -8.12 -11.76
CA SER A 70 2.21 -8.55 -12.60
C SER A 70 3.38 -7.59 -12.54
N LEU A 71 3.15 -6.37 -12.07
CA LEU A 71 4.22 -5.37 -11.98
C LEU A 71 5.27 -5.72 -10.93
N ILE A 72 4.95 -6.61 -10.00
CA ILE A 72 5.89 -6.95 -8.94
C ILE A 72 7.11 -7.72 -9.44
N LYS A 73 7.04 -8.26 -10.65
CA LYS A 73 8.15 -9.05 -11.17
C LYS A 73 9.43 -8.22 -11.34
N ASN A 74 9.31 -6.92 -11.37
CA ASN A 74 10.48 -6.04 -11.50
C ASN A 74 11.02 -5.60 -10.15
N SER A 75 10.50 -6.15 -9.06
CA SER A 75 10.88 -5.73 -7.72
C SER A 75 12.10 -6.48 -7.23
N ASP A 76 12.91 -5.78 -6.45
CA ASP A 76 14.03 -6.42 -5.76
C ASP A 76 13.56 -7.08 -4.48
N MET A 77 12.48 -6.56 -3.89
CA MET A 77 11.94 -7.08 -2.64
C MET A 77 10.42 -6.97 -2.68
N ILE A 78 9.75 -7.99 -2.19
CA ILE A 78 8.28 -8.01 -2.18
C ILE A 78 7.82 -8.33 -0.77
N PHE A 79 7.00 -7.44 -0.22
CA PHE A 79 6.35 -7.65 1.07
C PHE A 79 4.90 -8.01 0.79
N VAL A 80 4.43 -9.11 1.38
CA VAL A 80 3.04 -9.51 1.24
C VAL A 80 2.36 -9.26 2.58
N THR A 81 1.46 -8.29 2.60
CA THR A 81 0.81 -7.89 3.84
C THR A 81 -0.70 -8.07 3.78
N VAL A 82 -1.15 -8.98 2.93
CA VAL A 82 -2.57 -9.29 2.88
C VAL A 82 -2.98 -9.85 4.23
N GLY A 83 -3.90 -9.19 4.86
CA GLY A 83 -4.35 -9.63 6.16
C GLY A 83 -5.24 -10.85 6.03
N THR A 84 -5.40 -11.56 7.13
CA THR A 84 -6.42 -12.58 7.16
C THR A 84 -7.77 -11.90 7.02
N PRO A 85 -8.66 -12.47 6.21
CA PRO A 85 -9.99 -11.88 6.08
C PRO A 85 -10.66 -11.85 7.45
N GLN A 86 -11.35 -10.76 7.71
CA GLN A 86 -12.17 -10.68 8.91
C GLN A 86 -13.37 -11.58 8.72
N ARG A 87 -13.57 -12.45 9.64
CA ARG A 87 -14.73 -13.33 9.60
C ARG A 87 -15.82 -12.77 10.47
N SER A 88 -17.03 -12.88 9.98
CA SER A 88 -18.16 -12.38 10.74
C SER A 88 -18.29 -13.08 12.08
N ASN A 89 -17.85 -14.31 12.19
CA ASN A 89 -17.89 -15.04 13.44
C ASN A 89 -16.61 -14.88 14.25
N GLY A 90 -15.71 -14.05 13.79
CA GLY A 90 -14.48 -13.79 14.52
C GLY A 90 -13.46 -14.89 14.48
N SER A 91 -13.71 -15.95 13.75
CA SER A 91 -12.77 -17.06 13.75
C SER A 91 -11.64 -16.77 12.78
N ILE A 92 -10.46 -17.14 13.21
CA ILE A 92 -9.25 -17.00 12.42
C ILE A 92 -8.71 -18.41 12.21
N GLU A 93 -8.54 -18.75 10.98
CA GLU A 93 -7.96 -20.05 10.68
C GLU A 93 -6.53 -19.96 10.33
#